data_a4433c57b583eef28497bd76e253cea8
#
_entry.id   a4433c57b583eef28497bd76e253cea8
#
_cell.length_a   1.000
_cell.length_b   1.000
_cell.length_c   1.000
_cell.angle_alpha   90.00
_cell.angle_beta   90.00
_cell.angle_gamma   90.00
#
_symmetry.space_group_name_H-M   'P 1'
#
loop_
_entity.id
_entity.type
_entity.pdbx_description
1 polymer ?
#
loop_
_entity_poly.entity_id
_entity_poly.type
_entity_poly.pdbx_seq_one_letter_code
_entity_poly.pdbx_strand_id
1 'polypeptide(L)'
;MKRWPSSLSAGVLHALTLSSCIAPCLHASDSTYLSSSAIAASGIMTEERQDQTTPTQAYEWLKAGNERFRNGSQAHRNLTNQREALAHGQHPYASIVSCMDSRTSVEYIFDANLGDLFNCRIAGNIVNDDILGSLEYAHKVAGAKLLVVLGHSSCGAVKGAADNVLLGNLTPLCAKLRSALAAIPDDGKPRTSKNHDFIDRGARMNVIHTVRMIRDRSSVLREMHDRGLIDIIGAFYDLETGRVEFYRPLQGTPPIRNTTSLIKEEAAKTGHAQDNGTDTGHAANAQGSPDPSHETPGETHQEAPPDPAEAHAH
;
A
#
# COMPACT_ATOMS: atom_id res chain seq x y z
N MET A 1 -44.38 -38.63 8.22
CA MET A 1 -44.77 -40.02 7.92
C MET A 1 -45.72 -40.03 6.76
N LYS A 2 -45.24 -40.38 5.56
CA LYS A 2 -46.07 -40.87 4.43
C LYS A 2 -45.26 -41.86 3.68
N ARG A 3 -45.74 -43.12 3.69
CA ARG A 3 -45.19 -44.29 3.03
C ARG A 3 -45.51 -44.24 1.55
N TRP A 4 -44.63 -44.73 0.72
CA TRP A 4 -44.82 -45.04 -0.69
C TRP A 4 -45.10 -46.55 -0.87
N PRO A 5 -46.00 -46.95 -1.75
CA PRO A 5 -46.31 -48.33 -1.97
C PRO A 5 -45.45 -48.99 -3.06
N SER A 6 -45.06 -50.23 -2.79
CA SER A 6 -44.49 -51.20 -3.71
C SER A 6 -45.58 -51.82 -4.60
N SER A 7 -45.32 -51.91 -5.91
CA SER A 7 -45.97 -52.98 -6.73
C SER A 7 -45.04 -53.40 -7.85
N LEU A 8 -44.71 -54.71 -7.80
CA LEU A 8 -44.11 -55.53 -8.83
C LEU A 8 -45.09 -55.83 -9.93
N SER A 9 -44.68 -55.76 -11.20
CA SER A 9 -45.25 -56.66 -12.23
C SER A 9 -44.16 -57.05 -13.25
N ALA A 10 -44.07 -58.35 -13.44
CA ALA A 10 -43.19 -59.03 -14.38
C ALA A 10 -43.73 -58.92 -15.82
N GLY A 11 -42.83 -58.78 -16.79
CA GLY A 11 -43.22 -58.82 -18.22
C GLY A 11 -42.03 -58.94 -19.15
N VAL A 12 -41.76 -60.19 -19.52
CA VAL A 12 -41.31 -60.71 -20.83
C VAL A 12 -39.95 -60.22 -21.44
N LEU A 13 -39.04 -61.19 -21.55
CA LEU A 13 -37.81 -61.22 -22.32
C LEU A 13 -38.05 -60.94 -23.82
N HIS A 14 -37.28 -60.00 -24.37
CA HIS A 14 -36.82 -60.02 -25.76
C HIS A 14 -35.35 -59.69 -25.79
N ALA A 15 -34.55 -60.72 -26.17
CA ALA A 15 -33.13 -60.56 -26.40
C ALA A 15 -32.92 -59.86 -27.76
N LEU A 16 -32.42 -58.67 -27.74
CA LEU A 16 -31.83 -57.96 -28.87
C LEU A 16 -30.37 -57.70 -28.54
N THR A 17 -29.49 -58.43 -29.18
CA THR A 17 -28.05 -58.26 -29.16
C THR A 17 -27.71 -56.94 -29.87
N LEU A 18 -27.54 -55.86 -29.13
CA LEU A 18 -26.91 -54.64 -29.60
C LEU A 18 -25.44 -54.69 -29.14
N SER A 19 -24.58 -54.92 -30.11
CA SER A 19 -23.12 -54.75 -29.96
C SER A 19 -22.84 -53.29 -29.65
N SER A 20 -22.73 -52.97 -28.37
CA SER A 20 -22.31 -51.66 -27.91
C SER A 20 -20.80 -51.55 -28.01
N CYS A 21 -20.30 -50.88 -29.02
CA CYS A 21 -18.96 -50.26 -28.96
C CYS A 21 -18.95 -49.27 -27.81
N ILE A 22 -18.59 -49.74 -26.61
CA ILE A 22 -18.21 -48.86 -25.52
C ILE A 22 -16.78 -48.37 -25.87
N ALA A 23 -16.70 -47.24 -26.55
CA ALA A 23 -15.46 -46.47 -26.57
C ALA A 23 -15.16 -46.05 -25.12
N PRO A 24 -13.98 -46.38 -24.59
CA PRO A 24 -13.60 -45.83 -23.29
C PRO A 24 -13.54 -44.31 -23.43
N CYS A 25 -14.45 -43.64 -22.76
CA CYS A 25 -14.33 -42.20 -22.50
C CYS A 25 -13.10 -42.06 -21.61
N LEU A 26 -11.93 -41.95 -22.23
CA LEU A 26 -10.71 -41.49 -21.60
C LEU A 26 -11.01 -40.05 -21.13
N HIS A 27 -11.38 -39.94 -19.86
CA HIS A 27 -11.20 -38.68 -19.17
C HIS A 27 -9.69 -38.44 -19.15
N ALA A 28 -9.20 -37.79 -20.20
CA ALA A 28 -7.91 -37.14 -20.15
C ALA A 28 -8.04 -36.05 -19.07
N SER A 29 -7.65 -36.42 -17.88
CA SER A 29 -7.18 -35.43 -16.92
C SER A 29 -5.88 -34.86 -17.48
N ASP A 30 -6.00 -34.02 -18.52
CA ASP A 30 -4.91 -33.16 -18.95
C ASP A 30 -4.69 -32.11 -17.84
N SER A 31 -4.12 -32.57 -16.73
CA SER A 31 -3.34 -31.73 -15.85
C SER A 31 -2.08 -31.38 -16.66
N THR A 32 -2.19 -30.40 -17.54
CA THR A 32 -1.07 -29.75 -18.19
C THR A 32 -0.34 -28.89 -17.15
N TYR A 33 0.32 -29.58 -16.20
CA TYR A 33 1.34 -28.91 -15.39
C TYR A 33 2.42 -28.43 -16.37
N LEU A 34 2.63 -27.14 -16.42
CA LEU A 34 3.77 -26.60 -17.16
C LEU A 34 5.03 -27.28 -16.63
N SER A 35 5.88 -27.76 -17.53
CA SER A 35 7.17 -28.34 -17.15
C SER A 35 8.00 -27.29 -16.41
N SER A 36 8.93 -27.74 -15.54
CA SER A 36 9.84 -26.84 -14.82
C SER A 36 10.59 -25.89 -15.77
N SER A 37 10.88 -26.34 -17.00
CA SER A 37 11.49 -25.51 -18.04
C SER A 37 10.54 -24.42 -18.58
N ALA A 38 9.24 -24.72 -18.71
CA ALA A 38 8.23 -23.73 -19.12
C ALA A 38 7.96 -22.70 -18.01
N ILE A 39 7.99 -23.13 -16.75
CA ILE A 39 7.91 -22.24 -15.59
C ILE A 39 9.12 -21.30 -15.57
N ALA A 40 10.33 -21.79 -15.73
CA ALA A 40 11.54 -20.97 -15.81
C ALA A 40 11.50 -19.99 -16.99
N ALA A 41 10.97 -20.41 -18.14
CA ALA A 41 10.81 -19.56 -19.33
C ALA A 41 9.72 -18.50 -19.17
N SER A 42 8.74 -18.68 -18.26
CA SER A 42 7.69 -17.68 -17.98
C SER A 42 8.19 -16.47 -17.22
N GLY A 43 9.39 -16.55 -16.63
CA GLY A 43 10.00 -15.48 -15.79
C GLY A 43 9.36 -15.31 -14.41
N ILE A 44 8.43 -16.22 -14.01
CA ILE A 44 7.78 -16.13 -12.69
C ILE A 44 8.75 -16.51 -11.56
N MET A 45 8.43 -16.06 -10.36
CA MET A 45 9.14 -16.45 -9.15
C MET A 45 8.79 -17.89 -8.78
N THR A 46 9.81 -18.72 -8.49
CA THR A 46 9.66 -20.09 -7.96
C THR A 46 9.99 -20.12 -6.48
N GLU A 47 9.57 -21.18 -5.77
CA GLU A 47 9.88 -21.40 -4.36
C GLU A 47 11.40 -21.37 -4.12
N GLU A 48 12.16 -22.15 -4.89
CA GLU A 48 13.61 -22.21 -4.79
C GLU A 48 14.26 -20.82 -4.96
N ARG A 49 13.81 -20.05 -5.95
CA ARG A 49 14.33 -18.70 -6.20
C ARG A 49 13.95 -17.73 -5.07
N GLN A 50 12.70 -17.83 -4.55
CA GLN A 50 12.26 -17.04 -3.41
C GLN A 50 13.09 -17.34 -2.16
N ASP A 51 13.35 -18.61 -1.87
CA ASP A 51 14.13 -19.04 -0.70
C ASP A 51 15.55 -18.50 -0.71
N GLN A 52 16.17 -18.46 -1.89
CA GLN A 52 17.50 -17.90 -2.09
C GLN A 52 17.53 -16.37 -2.14
N THR A 53 16.36 -15.72 -2.21
CA THR A 53 16.28 -14.27 -2.31
C THR A 53 16.56 -13.61 -0.98
N THR A 54 17.44 -12.60 -0.98
CA THR A 54 17.69 -11.72 0.14
C THR A 54 16.83 -10.45 0.08
N PRO A 55 16.58 -9.76 1.21
CA PRO A 55 15.90 -8.46 1.19
C PRO A 55 16.57 -7.44 0.25
N THR A 56 17.89 -7.46 0.18
CA THR A 56 18.67 -6.58 -0.72
C THR A 56 18.40 -6.90 -2.20
N GLN A 57 18.34 -8.18 -2.57
CA GLN A 57 18.02 -8.56 -3.95
C GLN A 57 16.59 -8.16 -4.33
N ALA A 58 15.62 -8.38 -3.43
CA ALA A 58 14.24 -7.93 -3.63
C ALA A 58 14.16 -6.41 -3.84
N TYR A 59 14.92 -5.63 -3.07
CA TYR A 59 15.03 -4.18 -3.23
C TYR A 59 15.60 -3.80 -4.61
N GLU A 60 16.71 -4.42 -5.03
CA GLU A 60 17.34 -4.09 -6.33
C GLU A 60 16.40 -4.44 -7.50
N TRP A 61 15.59 -5.51 -7.40
CA TRP A 61 14.59 -5.84 -8.43
C TRP A 61 13.50 -4.78 -8.52
N LEU A 62 12.97 -4.28 -7.39
CA LEU A 62 11.98 -3.20 -7.40
C LEU A 62 12.56 -1.92 -8.00
N LYS A 63 13.79 -1.58 -7.62
CA LYS A 63 14.48 -0.40 -8.14
C LYS A 63 14.70 -0.50 -9.66
N ALA A 64 15.25 -1.62 -10.13
CA ALA A 64 15.46 -1.86 -11.56
C ALA A 64 14.13 -1.88 -12.35
N GLY A 65 13.06 -2.42 -11.74
CA GLY A 65 11.73 -2.41 -12.32
C GLY A 65 11.18 -1.00 -12.48
N ASN A 66 11.33 -0.15 -11.47
CA ASN A 66 10.91 1.26 -11.57
C ASN A 66 11.72 2.03 -12.63
N GLU A 67 13.01 1.76 -12.79
CA GLU A 67 13.81 2.34 -13.88
C GLU A 67 13.26 1.93 -15.25
N ARG A 68 12.91 0.64 -15.46
CA ARG A 68 12.30 0.17 -16.72
C ARG A 68 10.96 0.84 -16.98
N PHE A 69 10.10 0.97 -15.94
CA PHE A 69 8.82 1.67 -16.04
C PHE A 69 9.00 3.12 -16.50
N ARG A 70 9.92 3.86 -15.88
CA ARG A 70 10.19 5.26 -16.20
C ARG A 70 10.74 5.47 -17.61
N ASN A 71 11.55 4.54 -18.07
CA ASN A 71 12.23 4.63 -19.37
C ASN A 71 11.41 4.03 -20.52
N GLY A 72 10.19 3.52 -20.24
CA GLY A 72 9.36 2.86 -21.26
C GLY A 72 9.93 1.55 -21.79
N SER A 73 10.81 0.89 -21.01
CA SER A 73 11.48 -0.36 -21.37
C SER A 73 10.98 -1.56 -20.56
N GLN A 74 9.67 -1.56 -20.26
CA GLN A 74 9.05 -2.65 -19.50
C GLN A 74 9.17 -3.98 -20.22
N ALA A 75 9.32 -5.05 -19.44
CA ALA A 75 9.44 -6.40 -19.97
C ALA A 75 8.14 -6.86 -20.65
N HIS A 76 8.28 -7.50 -21.80
CA HIS A 76 7.17 -8.19 -22.44
C HIS A 76 6.79 -9.44 -21.63
N ARG A 77 5.50 -9.56 -21.24
CA ARG A 77 4.98 -10.67 -20.44
C ARG A 77 3.87 -11.41 -21.16
N ASN A 78 3.91 -12.72 -21.15
CA ASN A 78 2.77 -13.54 -21.50
C ASN A 78 1.96 -13.80 -20.23
N LEU A 79 0.97 -12.93 -19.94
CA LEU A 79 0.14 -13.02 -18.73
C LEU A 79 -0.70 -14.31 -18.69
N THR A 80 -1.08 -14.87 -19.84
CA THR A 80 -1.79 -16.16 -19.92
C THR A 80 -0.91 -17.27 -19.38
N ASN A 81 0.34 -17.37 -19.87
CA ASN A 81 1.28 -18.40 -19.41
C ASN A 81 1.61 -18.21 -17.92
N GLN A 82 1.78 -16.96 -17.45
CA GLN A 82 2.04 -16.68 -16.05
C GLN A 82 0.85 -17.09 -15.16
N ARG A 83 -0.38 -16.76 -15.56
CA ARG A 83 -1.60 -17.16 -14.85
C ARG A 83 -1.69 -18.69 -14.74
N GLU A 84 -1.46 -19.42 -15.83
CA GLU A 84 -1.50 -20.88 -15.84
C GLU A 84 -0.44 -21.49 -14.94
N ALA A 85 0.80 -20.95 -14.99
CA ALA A 85 1.89 -21.42 -14.15
C ALA A 85 1.67 -21.18 -12.65
N LEU A 86 0.94 -20.10 -12.30
CA LEU A 86 0.68 -19.69 -10.92
C LEU A 86 -0.62 -20.26 -10.33
N ALA A 87 -1.40 -21.03 -11.11
CA ALA A 87 -2.71 -21.53 -10.68
C ALA A 87 -2.65 -22.39 -9.40
N HIS A 88 -1.52 -23.05 -9.13
CA HIS A 88 -1.35 -23.98 -8.03
C HIS A 88 -0.42 -23.48 -6.90
N GLY A 89 0.15 -22.28 -7.04
CA GLY A 89 1.03 -21.69 -6.03
C GLY A 89 1.61 -20.35 -6.45
N GLN A 90 2.09 -19.60 -5.47
CA GLN A 90 2.73 -18.29 -5.67
C GLN A 90 3.89 -18.13 -4.70
N HIS A 91 4.95 -17.46 -5.12
CA HIS A 91 6.16 -17.25 -4.34
C HIS A 91 6.61 -15.77 -4.41
N PRO A 92 5.80 -14.81 -3.94
CA PRO A 92 6.12 -13.40 -4.04
C PRO A 92 7.39 -13.05 -3.25
N TYR A 93 8.28 -12.24 -3.84
CA TYR A 93 9.51 -11.85 -3.16
C TYR A 93 9.33 -10.60 -2.27
N ALA A 94 8.25 -9.83 -2.46
CA ALA A 94 7.98 -8.64 -1.67
C ALA A 94 6.49 -8.43 -1.39
N SER A 95 6.18 -7.61 -0.38
CA SER A 95 4.86 -7.04 -0.15
C SER A 95 4.90 -5.52 -0.18
N ILE A 96 3.85 -4.91 -0.75
CA ILE A 96 3.74 -3.45 -0.86
C ILE A 96 2.46 -2.99 -0.16
N VAL A 97 2.58 -2.07 0.80
CA VAL A 97 1.44 -1.32 1.34
C VAL A 97 1.33 -0.01 0.58
N SER A 98 0.33 0.12 -0.29
CA SER A 98 0.17 1.28 -1.14
C SER A 98 -1.20 1.94 -0.98
N CYS A 99 -1.35 3.15 -1.55
CA CYS A 99 -2.65 3.81 -1.61
C CYS A 99 -3.59 3.09 -2.58
N MET A 100 -4.92 3.20 -2.33
CA MET A 100 -5.94 2.77 -3.30
C MET A 100 -6.01 3.66 -4.56
N ASP A 101 -5.25 4.75 -4.63
CA ASP A 101 -5.21 5.67 -5.78
C ASP A 101 -4.99 4.88 -7.07
N SER A 102 -5.86 5.10 -8.07
CA SER A 102 -5.88 4.32 -9.31
C SER A 102 -4.57 4.40 -10.12
N ARG A 103 -3.75 5.41 -9.86
CA ARG A 103 -2.46 5.65 -10.53
C ARG A 103 -1.29 4.91 -9.86
N THR A 104 -1.52 4.21 -8.74
CA THR A 104 -0.49 3.52 -7.96
C THR A 104 -0.56 2.00 -8.09
N SER A 105 -0.70 1.48 -9.32
CA SER A 105 -0.61 0.03 -9.60
C SER A 105 0.85 -0.42 -9.50
N VAL A 106 1.18 -1.08 -8.39
CA VAL A 106 2.58 -1.40 -8.05
C VAL A 106 3.22 -2.38 -9.02
N GLU A 107 2.44 -3.27 -9.61
CA GLU A 107 2.91 -4.22 -10.62
C GLU A 107 3.45 -3.50 -11.85
N TYR A 108 2.80 -2.40 -12.27
CA TYR A 108 3.29 -1.56 -13.37
C TYR A 108 4.46 -0.67 -12.94
N ILE A 109 4.36 -0.03 -11.77
CA ILE A 109 5.39 0.89 -11.24
C ILE A 109 6.72 0.17 -11.06
N PHE A 110 6.69 -1.09 -10.65
CA PHE A 110 7.89 -1.91 -10.44
C PHE A 110 8.15 -2.90 -11.56
N ASP A 111 7.40 -2.82 -12.65
CA ASP A 111 7.55 -3.73 -13.78
C ASP A 111 7.68 -5.18 -13.32
N ALA A 112 6.79 -5.61 -12.42
CA ALA A 112 6.77 -6.92 -11.79
C ALA A 112 5.91 -7.91 -12.57
N ASN A 113 6.22 -9.21 -12.49
CA ASN A 113 5.39 -10.26 -13.05
C ASN A 113 4.14 -10.51 -12.18
N LEU A 114 3.18 -11.23 -12.74
CA LEU A 114 2.10 -11.80 -11.94
C LEU A 114 2.71 -12.72 -10.87
N GLY A 115 2.26 -12.59 -9.62
CA GLY A 115 2.75 -13.40 -8.51
C GLY A 115 4.07 -12.97 -7.87
N ASP A 116 4.74 -11.93 -8.37
CA ASP A 116 5.98 -11.40 -7.79
C ASP A 116 5.76 -10.62 -6.49
N LEU A 117 4.61 -9.95 -6.36
CA LEU A 117 4.31 -9.03 -5.27
C LEU A 117 2.98 -9.34 -4.59
N PHE A 118 2.94 -9.27 -3.25
CA PHE A 118 1.70 -9.03 -2.52
C PHE A 118 1.41 -7.54 -2.48
N ASN A 119 0.15 -7.15 -2.66
CA ASN A 119 -0.24 -5.75 -2.67
C ASN A 119 -1.42 -5.49 -1.73
N CYS A 120 -1.18 -4.75 -0.65
CA CYS A 120 -2.20 -4.27 0.27
C CYS A 120 -2.52 -2.80 -0.05
N ARG A 121 -3.73 -2.51 -0.56
CA ARG A 121 -4.13 -1.17 -0.98
C ARG A 121 -5.22 -0.59 -0.10
N ILE A 122 -4.92 0.54 0.52
CA ILE A 122 -5.86 1.29 1.36
C ILE A 122 -5.58 2.79 1.25
N ALA A 123 -6.61 3.64 1.28
CA ALA A 123 -6.44 5.09 1.15
C ALA A 123 -5.40 5.62 2.15
N GLY A 124 -4.41 6.37 1.64
CA GLY A 124 -3.32 6.91 2.44
C GLY A 124 -2.31 5.87 2.95
N ASN A 125 -2.22 4.69 2.34
CA ASN A 125 -1.23 3.63 2.69
C ASN A 125 -1.04 3.44 4.22
N ILE A 126 -2.13 3.54 4.99
CA ILE A 126 -2.15 3.28 6.44
C ILE A 126 -2.17 1.79 6.75
N VAL A 127 -2.02 1.41 8.03
CA VAL A 127 -2.20 0.03 8.48
C VAL A 127 -3.28 -0.07 9.55
N ASN A 128 -4.02 -1.15 9.52
CA ASN A 128 -4.95 -1.62 10.54
C ASN A 128 -4.67 -3.10 10.84
N ASP A 129 -5.46 -3.74 11.68
CA ASP A 129 -5.22 -5.13 12.09
C ASP A 129 -5.30 -6.10 10.91
N ASP A 130 -6.24 -5.87 9.97
CA ASP A 130 -6.40 -6.73 8.79
C ASP A 130 -5.20 -6.63 7.84
N ILE A 131 -4.68 -5.41 7.63
CA ILE A 131 -3.46 -5.20 6.84
C ILE A 131 -2.26 -5.81 7.55
N LEU A 132 -2.12 -5.64 8.88
CA LEU A 132 -1.01 -6.24 9.63
C LEU A 132 -1.06 -7.76 9.55
N GLY A 133 -2.22 -8.39 9.75
CA GLY A 133 -2.39 -9.84 9.59
C GLY A 133 -2.05 -10.33 8.19
N SER A 134 -2.44 -9.60 7.16
CA SER A 134 -2.09 -9.90 5.76
C SER A 134 -0.57 -9.81 5.53
N LEU A 135 0.10 -8.83 6.12
CA LEU A 135 1.56 -8.69 6.03
C LEU A 135 2.29 -9.80 6.80
N GLU A 136 1.79 -10.19 7.97
CA GLU A 136 2.33 -11.33 8.72
C GLU A 136 2.22 -12.63 7.91
N TYR A 137 1.08 -12.86 7.27
CA TYR A 137 0.93 -13.98 6.33
C TYR A 137 1.94 -13.90 5.19
N ALA A 138 2.05 -12.75 4.52
CA ALA A 138 2.95 -12.55 3.38
C ALA A 138 4.41 -12.87 3.71
N HIS A 139 4.87 -12.49 4.90
CA HIS A 139 6.28 -12.66 5.29
C HIS A 139 6.55 -13.94 6.07
N LYS A 140 5.70 -14.27 7.05
CA LYS A 140 5.94 -15.42 7.95
C LYS A 140 5.52 -16.75 7.32
N VAL A 141 4.43 -16.74 6.54
CA VAL A 141 3.86 -17.95 5.94
C VAL A 141 4.27 -18.11 4.49
N ALA A 142 4.11 -17.06 3.68
CA ALA A 142 4.37 -17.10 2.25
C ALA A 142 5.81 -16.71 1.84
N GLY A 143 6.68 -16.35 2.78
CA GLY A 143 8.13 -16.26 2.56
C GLY A 143 8.65 -15.00 1.87
N ALA A 144 7.84 -13.93 1.70
CA ALA A 144 8.30 -12.67 1.13
C ALA A 144 9.45 -12.05 1.96
N LYS A 145 10.42 -11.43 1.29
CA LYS A 145 11.67 -10.96 1.91
C LYS A 145 11.71 -9.45 2.17
N LEU A 146 10.90 -8.66 1.47
CA LEU A 146 10.91 -7.20 1.56
C LEU A 146 9.50 -6.66 1.72
N LEU A 147 9.26 -5.82 2.74
CA LEU A 147 8.05 -5.05 2.94
C LEU A 147 8.31 -3.59 2.61
N VAL A 148 7.54 -3.02 1.69
CA VAL A 148 7.64 -1.61 1.29
C VAL A 148 6.34 -0.88 1.61
N VAL A 149 6.42 0.23 2.32
CA VAL A 149 5.31 1.19 2.45
C VAL A 149 5.50 2.26 1.38
N LEU A 150 4.61 2.28 0.39
CA LEU A 150 4.68 3.18 -0.76
C LEU A 150 3.65 4.30 -0.64
N GLY A 151 4.12 5.50 -0.30
CA GLY A 151 3.36 6.74 -0.43
C GLY A 151 3.46 7.31 -1.83
N HIS A 152 2.67 8.35 -2.12
CA HIS A 152 2.72 9.02 -3.43
C HIS A 152 2.41 10.51 -3.33
N SER A 153 2.87 11.28 -4.32
CA SER A 153 2.56 12.71 -4.45
C SER A 153 1.07 12.95 -4.65
N SER A 154 0.59 14.11 -4.20
CA SER A 154 -0.80 14.54 -4.38
C SER A 154 -1.86 13.57 -3.82
N CYS A 155 -1.58 12.87 -2.72
CA CYS A 155 -2.48 11.86 -2.14
C CYS A 155 -3.80 12.47 -1.65
N GLY A 156 -4.94 11.96 -2.18
CA GLY A 156 -6.28 12.44 -1.84
C GLY A 156 -6.64 12.23 -0.36
N ALA A 157 -6.21 11.13 0.26
CA ALA A 157 -6.45 10.86 1.67
C ALA A 157 -5.68 11.84 2.58
N VAL A 158 -4.45 12.21 2.21
CA VAL A 158 -3.65 13.22 2.91
C VAL A 158 -4.29 14.61 2.76
N LYS A 159 -4.79 14.95 1.57
CA LYS A 159 -5.57 16.18 1.34
C LYS A 159 -6.81 16.23 2.23
N GLY A 160 -7.59 15.14 2.28
CA GLY A 160 -8.76 15.04 3.14
C GLY A 160 -8.44 15.16 4.63
N ALA A 161 -7.30 14.62 5.07
CA ALA A 161 -6.83 14.76 6.46
C ALA A 161 -6.40 16.21 6.77
N ALA A 162 -5.75 16.90 5.83
CA ALA A 162 -5.32 18.29 5.96
C ALA A 162 -6.52 19.24 6.05
N ASP A 163 -7.59 18.98 5.30
CA ASP A 163 -8.81 19.79 5.29
C ASP A 163 -9.85 19.36 6.33
N ASN A 164 -9.52 18.39 7.20
CA ASN A 164 -10.42 17.84 8.21
C ASN A 164 -11.77 17.36 7.64
N VAL A 165 -11.75 16.66 6.51
CA VAL A 165 -12.97 16.16 5.84
C VAL A 165 -13.79 15.28 6.78
N LEU A 166 -15.09 15.57 6.87
CA LEU A 166 -16.09 14.83 7.63
C LEU A 166 -17.02 14.12 6.65
N LEU A 167 -16.87 12.81 6.48
CA LEU A 167 -17.70 12.00 5.59
C LEU A 167 -17.66 10.54 6.05
N GLY A 168 -18.72 10.07 6.69
CA GLY A 168 -18.90 8.67 7.08
C GLY A 168 -17.58 8.01 7.55
N ASN A 169 -17.26 6.86 6.98
CA ASN A 169 -16.03 6.11 7.32
C ASN A 169 -14.72 6.78 6.84
N LEU A 170 -14.78 7.79 5.99
CA LEU A 170 -13.60 8.58 5.61
C LEU A 170 -13.09 9.41 6.80
N THR A 171 -13.98 9.89 7.66
CA THR A 171 -13.61 10.67 8.86
C THR A 171 -12.59 9.95 9.75
N PRO A 172 -12.85 8.70 10.25
CA PRO A 172 -11.89 7.99 11.07
C PRO A 172 -10.65 7.54 10.27
N LEU A 173 -10.74 7.34 8.97
CA LEU A 173 -9.59 7.06 8.13
C LEU A 173 -8.64 8.25 8.08
N CYS A 174 -9.14 9.46 7.76
CA CYS A 174 -8.38 10.69 7.74
C CYS A 174 -7.77 11.02 9.11
N ALA A 175 -8.47 10.69 10.21
CA ALA A 175 -7.94 10.90 11.55
C ALA A 175 -6.61 10.16 11.80
N LYS A 176 -6.41 8.99 11.20
CA LYS A 176 -5.15 8.22 11.29
C LYS A 176 -3.96 8.91 10.62
N LEU A 177 -4.22 9.77 9.64
CA LEU A 177 -3.19 10.52 8.90
C LEU A 177 -2.78 11.83 9.62
N ARG A 178 -3.62 12.34 10.53
CA ARG A 178 -3.38 13.65 11.18
C ARG A 178 -2.11 13.66 12.01
N SER A 179 -1.73 12.55 12.64
CA SER A 179 -0.49 12.46 13.42
C SER A 179 0.75 12.69 12.56
N ALA A 180 0.75 12.15 11.32
CA ALA A 180 1.82 12.40 10.36
C ALA A 180 1.87 13.87 9.92
N LEU A 181 0.71 14.48 9.66
CA LEU A 181 0.62 15.91 9.33
C LEU A 181 1.07 16.80 10.48
N ALA A 182 0.69 16.47 11.72
CA ALA A 182 1.08 17.22 12.91
C ALA A 182 2.59 17.19 13.17
N ALA A 183 3.28 16.14 12.72
CA ALA A 183 4.73 16.01 12.87
C ALA A 183 5.54 16.92 11.92
N ILE A 184 4.90 17.53 10.92
CA ILE A 184 5.57 18.46 10.00
C ILE A 184 5.80 19.79 10.73
N PRO A 185 7.04 20.32 10.77
CA PRO A 185 7.32 21.63 11.33
C PRO A 185 6.47 22.73 10.69
N ASP A 186 6.05 23.69 11.49
CA ASP A 186 5.36 24.88 10.99
C ASP A 186 6.36 25.80 10.27
N ASP A 187 6.07 26.11 9.02
CA ASP A 187 6.83 27.01 8.17
C ASP A 187 6.08 28.31 7.84
N GLY A 188 4.99 28.59 8.58
CA GLY A 188 4.14 29.76 8.39
C GLY A 188 3.25 29.71 7.14
N LYS A 189 3.27 28.59 6.36
CA LYS A 189 2.44 28.43 5.17
C LYS A 189 1.12 27.71 5.49
N PRO A 190 0.07 27.89 4.66
CA PRO A 190 -1.21 27.21 4.88
C PRO A 190 -1.05 25.69 4.96
N ARG A 191 -1.64 25.07 5.99
CA ARG A 191 -1.63 23.62 6.22
C ARG A 191 -2.91 22.97 5.70
N THR A 192 -3.21 23.19 4.42
CA THR A 192 -4.44 22.72 3.73
C THR A 192 -4.11 21.96 2.46
N SER A 193 -5.12 21.35 1.85
CA SER A 193 -4.99 20.61 0.57
C SER A 193 -4.51 21.46 -0.60
N LYS A 194 -4.62 22.79 -0.50
CA LYS A 194 -4.16 23.74 -1.52
C LYS A 194 -2.64 23.96 -1.49
N ASN A 195 -1.97 23.62 -0.41
CA ASN A 195 -0.52 23.67 -0.29
C ASN A 195 0.07 22.31 -0.72
N HIS A 196 0.46 22.19 -1.99
CA HIS A 196 0.97 20.93 -2.55
C HIS A 196 2.23 20.45 -1.84
N ASP A 197 3.15 21.34 -1.47
CA ASP A 197 4.37 21.01 -0.72
C ASP A 197 4.03 20.42 0.66
N PHE A 198 3.08 21.04 1.38
CA PHE A 198 2.61 20.50 2.64
C PHE A 198 1.99 19.11 2.50
N ILE A 199 1.20 18.87 1.46
CA ILE A 199 0.58 17.59 1.21
C ILE A 199 1.63 16.51 0.89
N ASP A 200 2.63 16.82 0.07
CA ASP A 200 3.68 15.87 -0.29
C ASP A 200 4.60 15.56 0.90
N ARG A 201 4.96 16.57 1.70
CA ARG A 201 5.65 16.35 3.00
C ARG A 201 4.79 15.49 3.93
N GLY A 202 3.48 15.72 3.97
CA GLY A 202 2.53 14.91 4.73
C GLY A 202 2.49 13.47 4.31
N ALA A 203 2.45 13.22 3.00
CA ALA A 203 2.45 11.88 2.45
C ALA A 203 3.79 11.15 2.73
N ARG A 204 4.93 11.83 2.63
CA ARG A 204 6.25 11.32 3.00
C ARG A 204 6.33 10.99 4.49
N MET A 205 5.87 11.89 5.34
CA MET A 205 5.83 11.66 6.80
C MET A 205 4.92 10.49 7.17
N ASN A 206 3.80 10.33 6.47
CA ASN A 206 2.90 9.20 6.68
C ASN A 206 3.55 7.85 6.31
N VAL A 207 4.40 7.79 5.29
CA VAL A 207 5.20 6.59 4.99
C VAL A 207 6.07 6.21 6.19
N ILE A 208 6.82 7.18 6.74
CA ILE A 208 7.69 6.95 7.90
C ILE A 208 6.86 6.49 9.11
N HIS A 209 5.72 7.14 9.34
CA HIS A 209 4.80 6.80 10.44
C HIS A 209 4.25 5.38 10.27
N THR A 210 3.85 5.00 9.07
CA THR A 210 3.31 3.66 8.78
C THR A 210 4.37 2.57 8.95
N VAL A 211 5.60 2.78 8.47
CA VAL A 211 6.73 1.85 8.71
C VAL A 211 6.95 1.64 10.21
N ARG A 212 6.93 2.73 10.99
CA ARG A 212 7.05 2.64 12.44
C ARG A 212 5.89 1.85 13.06
N MET A 213 4.64 2.17 12.68
CA MET A 213 3.46 1.48 13.19
C MET A 213 3.47 -0.02 12.90
N ILE A 214 3.95 -0.45 11.73
CA ILE A 214 4.09 -1.89 11.41
C ILE A 214 5.02 -2.55 12.43
N ARG A 215 6.17 -1.97 12.71
CA ARG A 215 7.14 -2.52 13.67
C ARG A 215 6.66 -2.47 15.11
N ASP A 216 5.95 -1.40 15.51
CA ASP A 216 5.45 -1.23 16.86
C ASP A 216 4.28 -2.18 17.18
N ARG A 217 3.41 -2.44 16.19
CA ARG A 217 2.16 -3.19 16.37
C ARG A 217 2.27 -4.68 16.02
N SER A 218 3.19 -5.08 15.14
CA SER A 218 3.41 -6.49 14.81
C SER A 218 4.70 -6.99 15.45
N SER A 219 4.59 -7.80 16.47
CA SER A 219 5.73 -8.50 17.09
C SER A 219 6.36 -9.50 16.13
N VAL A 220 5.56 -10.12 15.26
CA VAL A 220 6.01 -11.10 14.25
C VAL A 220 6.93 -10.43 13.24
N LEU A 221 6.47 -9.33 12.62
CA LEU A 221 7.25 -8.63 11.60
C LEU A 221 8.49 -7.96 12.21
N ARG A 222 8.37 -7.41 13.43
CA ARG A 222 9.51 -6.84 14.16
C ARG A 222 10.59 -7.89 14.41
N GLU A 223 10.23 -9.05 14.95
CA GLU A 223 11.17 -10.15 15.21
C GLU A 223 11.87 -10.59 13.91
N MET A 224 11.12 -10.80 12.83
CA MET A 224 11.69 -11.19 11.54
C MET A 224 12.67 -10.13 11.01
N HIS A 225 12.33 -8.85 11.13
CA HIS A 225 13.21 -7.74 10.74
C HIS A 225 14.46 -7.67 11.62
N ASP A 226 14.32 -7.75 12.96
CA ASP A 226 15.45 -7.68 13.90
C ASP A 226 16.43 -8.86 13.70
N ARG A 227 15.95 -10.00 13.22
CA ARG A 227 16.76 -11.17 12.85
C ARG A 227 17.33 -11.09 11.43
N GLY A 228 17.02 -10.06 10.66
CA GLY A 228 17.47 -9.88 9.29
C GLY A 228 16.85 -10.84 8.26
N LEU A 229 15.73 -11.47 8.59
CA LEU A 229 15.00 -12.38 7.69
C LEU A 229 14.21 -11.61 6.63
N ILE A 230 13.75 -10.41 6.99
CA ILE A 230 13.07 -9.47 6.10
C ILE A 230 13.62 -8.06 6.31
N ASP A 231 13.35 -7.16 5.36
CA ASP A 231 13.50 -5.73 5.58
C ASP A 231 12.16 -5.02 5.47
N ILE A 232 12.00 -3.88 6.20
CA ILE A 232 10.78 -3.06 6.22
C ILE A 232 11.20 -1.64 5.90
N ILE A 233 10.88 -1.15 4.71
CA ILE A 233 11.32 0.15 4.22
C ILE A 233 10.15 1.03 3.77
N GLY A 234 10.38 2.34 3.75
CA GLY A 234 9.49 3.31 3.13
C GLY A 234 9.94 3.64 1.71
N ALA A 235 8.98 4.06 0.89
CA ALA A 235 9.24 4.60 -0.43
C ALA A 235 8.19 5.65 -0.81
N PHE A 236 8.53 6.53 -1.73
CA PHE A 236 7.64 7.58 -2.23
C PHE A 236 7.62 7.59 -3.76
N TYR A 237 6.42 7.47 -4.32
CA TYR A 237 6.18 7.48 -5.74
C TYR A 237 5.72 8.86 -6.19
N ASP A 238 6.46 9.45 -7.08
CA ASP A 238 6.12 10.71 -7.73
C ASP A 238 5.29 10.45 -8.97
N LEU A 239 4.04 10.93 -8.96
CA LEU A 239 3.06 10.69 -10.04
C LEU A 239 3.42 11.36 -11.35
N GLU A 240 4.20 12.45 -11.32
CA GLU A 240 4.56 13.21 -12.52
C GLU A 240 5.73 12.56 -13.25
N THR A 241 6.75 12.16 -12.49
CA THR A 241 7.99 11.62 -13.06
C THR A 241 8.04 10.10 -13.14
N GLY A 242 7.08 9.42 -12.49
CA GLY A 242 7.07 7.96 -12.37
C GLY A 242 8.18 7.41 -11.45
N ARG A 243 8.94 8.28 -10.78
CA ARG A 243 10.08 7.89 -9.95
C ARG A 243 9.63 7.39 -8.58
N VAL A 244 10.23 6.29 -8.14
CA VAL A 244 10.16 5.84 -6.75
C VAL A 244 11.46 6.21 -6.04
N GLU A 245 11.35 6.98 -4.96
CA GLU A 245 12.41 7.28 -4.03
C GLU A 245 12.28 6.34 -2.83
N PHE A 246 13.29 5.49 -2.60
CA PHE A 246 13.31 4.58 -1.47
C PHE A 246 14.00 5.24 -0.27
N TYR A 247 13.37 5.12 0.90
CA TYR A 247 13.93 5.59 2.16
C TYR A 247 14.77 4.47 2.77
N ARG A 248 16.07 4.69 2.88
CA ARG A 248 16.95 3.71 3.52
C ARG A 248 16.95 3.93 5.05
N PRO A 249 17.11 2.86 5.85
CA PRO A 249 18.34 2.09 5.88
C PRO A 249 18.14 0.62 5.43
N LEU A 250 19.05 0.12 4.61
CA LEU A 250 19.23 -1.31 4.43
C LEU A 250 19.91 -1.90 5.67
N GLN A 251 19.77 -3.23 5.87
CA GLN A 251 20.37 -3.96 6.97
C GLN A 251 21.83 -3.53 7.25
N GLY A 252 22.16 -3.34 8.52
CA GLY A 252 23.47 -2.85 8.97
C GLY A 252 23.47 -1.40 9.46
N THR A 253 22.40 -0.64 9.23
CA THR A 253 22.22 0.67 9.86
C THR A 253 21.39 0.47 11.14
N PRO A 254 21.80 1.06 12.27
CA PRO A 254 21.04 0.92 13.51
C PRO A 254 19.59 1.35 13.31
N PRO A 255 18.61 0.72 13.98
CA PRO A 255 17.22 1.05 13.84
C PRO A 255 17.03 2.54 14.03
N ILE A 256 16.12 3.13 13.21
CA ILE A 256 15.77 4.55 13.30
C ILE A 256 15.38 4.86 14.75
N ARG A 257 16.35 5.22 15.57
CA ARG A 257 16.14 5.55 16.99
C ARG A 257 15.54 6.92 17.19
N ASN A 258 15.48 7.75 16.12
CA ASN A 258 14.95 9.10 16.22
C ASN A 258 14.23 9.52 14.95
N THR A 259 12.91 9.54 15.00
CA THR A 259 12.04 10.18 14.00
C THR A 259 12.49 11.64 13.75
N THR A 260 13.10 12.29 14.75
CA THR A 260 13.64 13.65 14.67
C THR A 260 14.79 13.78 13.68
N SER A 261 15.60 12.74 13.45
CA SER A 261 16.70 12.83 12.48
C SER A 261 16.20 12.75 11.03
N LEU A 262 15.21 11.93 10.76
CA LEU A 262 14.57 11.84 9.43
C LEU A 262 13.75 13.09 9.12
N ILE A 263 13.06 13.66 10.12
CA ILE A 263 12.37 14.93 10.00
C ILE A 263 13.36 16.07 9.68
N LYS A 264 14.52 16.07 10.33
CA LYS A 264 15.59 17.05 10.06
C LYS A 264 16.24 16.85 8.68
N GLU A 265 16.44 15.61 8.26
CA GLU A 265 17.03 15.29 6.95
C GLU A 265 16.07 15.65 5.81
N GLU A 266 14.78 15.39 5.97
CA GLU A 266 13.75 15.76 5.00
C GLU A 266 13.53 17.28 5.00
N ALA A 267 13.56 17.95 6.16
CA ALA A 267 13.54 19.42 6.24
C ALA A 267 14.78 20.07 5.60
N ALA A 268 15.95 19.41 5.70
CA ALA A 268 17.18 19.91 5.08
C ALA A 268 17.17 19.77 3.55
N LYS A 269 16.55 18.72 3.00
CA LYS A 269 16.42 18.53 1.54
C LYS A 269 15.49 19.57 0.89
N THR A 270 14.50 20.07 1.63
CA THR A 270 13.56 21.11 1.16
C THR A 270 14.05 22.54 1.39
N GLY A 271 15.08 22.74 2.23
CA GLY A 271 15.61 24.05 2.60
C GLY A 271 16.71 24.63 1.69
N HIS A 272 17.13 23.94 0.62
CA HIS A 272 18.25 24.36 -0.22
C HIS A 272 17.87 24.99 -1.56
N ALA A 273 16.79 25.75 -1.60
CA ALA A 273 16.51 26.63 -2.75
C ALA A 273 15.95 27.96 -2.27
N GLN A 274 16.79 28.80 -1.68
CA GLN A 274 16.71 30.27 -1.69
C GLN A 274 17.63 30.84 -0.59
N ASP A 275 18.84 31.15 -0.95
CA ASP A 275 19.56 32.29 -0.40
C ASP A 275 20.55 32.80 -1.44
N ASN A 276 20.21 33.95 -2.02
CA ASN A 276 21.14 34.85 -2.65
C ASN A 276 20.65 36.29 -2.44
N GLY A 277 21.29 36.97 -1.49
CA GLY A 277 21.62 38.39 -1.59
C GLY A 277 20.59 39.37 -1.07
N THR A 278 20.80 40.06 -0.06
CA THR A 278 21.65 41.23 0.16
C THR A 278 21.35 41.86 1.48
N ASP A 279 22.38 42.07 2.20
CA ASP A 279 22.59 42.91 3.38
C ASP A 279 22.13 44.37 3.17
N THR A 280 21.42 44.95 4.14
CA THR A 280 21.72 46.29 4.69
C THR A 280 20.98 46.49 6.02
N GLY A 281 21.75 46.82 7.04
CA GLY A 281 21.29 47.07 8.41
C GLY A 281 20.48 48.35 8.60
N HIS A 282 19.74 48.39 9.71
CA HIS A 282 19.75 49.55 10.64
C HIS A 282 19.15 49.16 11.98
N ALA A 283 19.88 49.53 13.00
CA ALA A 283 19.49 49.43 14.41
C ALA A 283 18.53 50.56 14.81
N ALA A 284 17.65 50.32 15.78
CA ALA A 284 17.48 51.09 17.04
C ALA A 284 16.07 50.93 17.64
N ASN A 285 16.01 50.35 18.80
CA ASN A 285 15.65 50.92 20.10
C ASN A 285 14.19 51.15 20.52
N ALA A 286 13.87 50.54 21.66
CA ALA A 286 13.19 51.07 22.86
C ALA A 286 11.66 50.86 23.06
N GLN A 287 11.39 50.02 24.04
CA GLN A 287 10.55 50.24 25.23
C GLN A 287 9.04 50.54 25.10
N GLY A 288 8.23 49.75 25.87
CA GLY A 288 7.00 50.24 26.48
C GLY A 288 5.86 49.22 26.57
N SER A 289 5.75 48.45 27.66
CA SER A 289 4.46 47.98 28.18
C SER A 289 3.75 49.12 28.88
N PRO A 290 2.43 49.12 29.07
CA PRO A 290 1.72 48.25 30.01
C PRO A 290 0.28 47.82 29.62
N ASP A 291 -0.16 46.76 30.26
CA ASP A 291 -1.48 46.24 30.61
C ASP A 291 -2.34 47.23 31.43
N PRO A 292 -3.62 46.96 31.84
CA PRO A 292 -4.70 46.07 31.43
C PRO A 292 -6.09 46.75 31.32
N SER A 293 -7.16 46.05 30.91
CA SER A 293 -8.45 45.97 31.61
C SER A 293 -9.64 45.61 30.72
N HIS A 294 -10.38 44.63 31.21
CA HIS A 294 -11.83 44.44 31.26
C HIS A 294 -12.73 44.75 30.04
N GLU A 295 -13.45 43.72 29.56
CA GLU A 295 -14.92 43.60 29.71
C GLU A 295 -15.48 42.43 28.82
N THR A 296 -16.19 41.49 29.44
CA THR A 296 -17.31 40.72 28.88
C THR A 296 -18.60 41.45 29.24
N PRO A 297 -19.78 41.25 28.63
CA PRO A 297 -20.40 40.05 28.12
C PRO A 297 -21.29 40.23 26.85
N GLY A 298 -21.82 39.12 26.28
CA GLY A 298 -22.90 39.17 25.29
C GLY A 298 -23.23 37.82 24.71
N GLU A 299 -24.10 37.06 25.40
CA GLU A 299 -24.82 35.94 24.83
C GLU A 299 -25.76 36.41 23.71
N THR A 300 -25.70 35.75 22.54
CA THR A 300 -26.81 35.74 21.60
C THR A 300 -27.02 34.35 21.08
N HIS A 301 -28.20 33.85 21.39
CA HIS A 301 -28.82 32.61 20.81
C HIS A 301 -28.82 32.68 19.28
N GLN A 302 -28.40 31.61 18.63
CA GLN A 302 -28.73 31.39 17.25
C GLN A 302 -29.26 29.94 17.04
N GLU A 303 -30.45 29.92 16.45
CA GLU A 303 -31.31 28.78 16.15
C GLU A 303 -30.60 27.75 15.26
N ALA A 304 -30.97 26.49 15.46
CA ALA A 304 -30.60 25.33 14.65
C ALA A 304 -31.31 25.37 13.30
N PRO A 305 -30.68 24.93 12.19
CA PRO A 305 -31.35 24.77 10.92
C PRO A 305 -32.15 23.43 10.86
N PRO A 306 -33.24 23.38 10.05
CA PRO A 306 -34.17 22.25 10.03
C PRO A 306 -33.64 21.02 9.29
N ASP A 307 -34.19 19.89 9.71
CA ASP A 307 -34.02 18.52 9.23
C ASP A 307 -34.47 18.38 7.75
N PRO A 308 -33.71 17.74 6.84
CA PRO A 308 -34.16 17.46 5.49
C PRO A 308 -34.74 16.06 5.37
N ALA A 309 -35.95 15.86 5.85
CA ALA A 309 -36.78 14.71 5.52
C ALA A 309 -38.11 15.21 4.97
N GLU A 310 -38.17 15.50 3.65
CA GLU A 310 -39.37 15.47 2.82
C GLU A 310 -39.06 15.97 1.41
N ALA A 311 -38.71 15.06 0.49
CA ALA A 311 -38.91 15.26 -0.94
C ALA A 311 -38.73 13.92 -1.71
N HIS A 312 -39.72 13.06 -1.67
CA HIS A 312 -39.97 12.09 -2.72
C HIS A 312 -41.48 11.85 -2.79
N ALA A 313 -42.15 12.58 -3.69
CA ALA A 313 -43.38 12.18 -4.37
C ALA A 313 -43.60 13.18 -5.52
N HIS A 314 -43.18 12.82 -6.72
CA HIS A 314 -43.94 12.90 -7.99
C HIS A 314 -43.04 12.41 -9.12
#